data_c49355b6c9505a8436a056d62d7559dc
#
_entry.id   c49355b6c9505a8436a056d62d7559dc
#
_cell.length_a   1.000
_cell.length_b   1.000
_cell.length_c   1.000
_cell.angle_alpha   90.00
_cell.angle_beta   90.00
_cell.angle_gamma   90.00
#
_symmetry.space_group_name_H-M   'P 1'
#
loop_
_entity.id
_entity.type
_entity.pdbx_description
1 polymer ?
#
loop_
_entity_poly.entity_id
_entity_poly.type
_entity_poly.pdbx_seq_one_letter_code
_entity_poly.pdbx_strand_id
1 'polypeptide(L)'
;MILREIFSEADVRRLAKAAKIVWREANVAFCTPEQVEYMIEKYQSVEAIMSQLMHGYRYFIMEEDGDILAYFGVQPQGERLFLSKFYILAQNRGQGLFSAGLNVLSQICKEENMSAIYLTVNRNNRRAYEVFLHKGF
;
A
#
# COMPACT_ATOMS: atom_id res chain seq x y z
N MET A 1 -3.55 17.62 3.88
CA MET A 1 -3.54 16.17 3.65
C MET A 1 -3.77 15.44 4.96
N ILE A 2 -4.59 14.40 4.93
CA ILE A 2 -4.88 13.55 6.10
C ILE A 2 -4.37 12.15 5.83
N LEU A 3 -3.59 11.60 6.77
CA LEU A 3 -3.15 10.22 6.76
C LEU A 3 -3.86 9.50 7.91
N ARG A 4 -4.65 8.47 7.61
CA ARG A 4 -5.42 7.76 8.64
C ARG A 4 -5.56 6.28 8.34
N GLU A 5 -5.71 5.51 9.40
CA GLU A 5 -6.02 4.08 9.30
C GLU A 5 -7.51 3.89 9.02
N ILE A 6 -7.84 2.91 8.19
CA ILE A 6 -9.24 2.67 7.82
C ILE A 6 -9.78 1.38 8.43
N PHE A 7 -11.07 1.39 8.75
CA PHE A 7 -11.77 0.26 9.36
C PHE A 7 -13.14 0.00 8.74
N SER A 8 -13.78 1.04 8.17
CA SER A 8 -15.16 0.94 7.69
C SER A 8 -15.25 0.35 6.28
N GLU A 9 -16.36 -0.31 5.99
CA GLU A 9 -16.64 -0.80 4.65
C GLU A 9 -16.69 0.32 3.63
N ALA A 10 -17.22 1.49 4.01
CA ALA A 10 -17.25 2.65 3.11
C ALA A 10 -15.86 3.08 2.68
N ASP A 11 -14.91 3.12 3.62
CA ASP A 11 -13.51 3.44 3.31
C ASP A 11 -12.86 2.34 2.47
N VAL A 12 -13.16 1.07 2.74
CA VAL A 12 -12.64 -0.04 1.94
C VAL A 12 -13.12 0.06 0.50
N ARG A 13 -14.38 0.44 0.28
CA ARG A 13 -14.92 0.63 -1.08
C ARG A 13 -14.21 1.75 -1.82
N ARG A 14 -13.95 2.86 -1.16
CA ARG A 14 -13.18 3.97 -1.71
C ARG A 14 -11.74 3.53 -2.04
N LEU A 15 -11.12 2.82 -1.12
CA LEU A 15 -9.76 2.29 -1.30
C LEU A 15 -9.70 1.32 -2.49
N ALA A 16 -10.63 0.38 -2.59
CA ALA A 16 -10.64 -0.61 -3.67
C ALA A 16 -10.74 0.06 -5.04
N LYS A 17 -11.52 1.13 -5.13
CA LYS A 17 -11.66 1.90 -6.37
C LYS A 17 -10.33 2.55 -6.77
N ALA A 18 -9.65 3.17 -5.83
CA ALA A 18 -8.33 3.76 -6.08
C ALA A 18 -7.29 2.69 -6.37
N ALA A 19 -7.34 1.56 -5.68
CA ALA A 19 -6.40 0.46 -5.85
C ALA A 19 -6.44 -0.14 -7.25
N LYS A 20 -7.60 -0.25 -7.86
CA LYS A 20 -7.73 -0.74 -9.24
C LYS A 20 -6.95 0.14 -10.21
N ILE A 21 -7.09 1.45 -10.08
CA ILE A 21 -6.39 2.41 -10.94
C ILE A 21 -4.89 2.28 -10.76
N VAL A 22 -4.43 2.34 -9.52
CA VAL A 22 -3.00 2.29 -9.19
C VAL A 22 -2.38 0.97 -9.61
N TRP A 23 -3.07 -0.15 -9.35
CA TRP A 23 -2.54 -1.47 -9.67
C TRP A 23 -2.35 -1.65 -11.17
N ARG A 24 -3.32 -1.18 -11.96
CA ARG A 24 -3.21 -1.23 -13.43
C ARG A 24 -2.03 -0.38 -13.91
N GLU A 25 -1.88 0.84 -13.42
CA GLU A 25 -0.77 1.71 -13.77
C GLU A 25 0.58 1.09 -13.42
N ALA A 26 0.68 0.49 -12.23
CA ALA A 26 1.95 -0.03 -11.73
C ALA A 26 2.40 -1.31 -12.43
N ASN A 27 1.49 -2.11 -12.98
CA ASN A 27 1.80 -3.46 -13.46
C ASN A 27 1.61 -3.65 -14.96
N VAL A 28 1.12 -2.67 -15.70
CA VAL A 28 0.84 -2.79 -17.13
C VAL A 28 2.08 -3.18 -17.94
N ALA A 29 3.26 -2.77 -17.52
CA ALA A 29 4.53 -3.05 -18.21
C ALA A 29 5.12 -4.43 -17.87
N PHE A 30 4.62 -5.12 -16.85
CA PHE A 30 5.22 -6.33 -16.30
C PHE A 30 4.32 -7.56 -16.36
N CYS A 31 3.02 -7.35 -16.58
CA CYS A 31 2.02 -8.40 -16.53
C CYS A 31 1.06 -8.26 -17.71
N THR A 32 0.47 -9.38 -18.13
CA THR A 32 -0.59 -9.33 -19.14
C THR A 32 -1.85 -8.68 -18.56
N PRO A 33 -2.75 -8.12 -19.40
CA PRO A 33 -4.02 -7.59 -18.91
C PRO A 33 -4.81 -8.57 -18.05
N GLU A 34 -4.83 -9.86 -18.46
CA GLU A 34 -5.53 -10.91 -17.71
C GLU A 34 -4.90 -11.15 -16.35
N GLN A 35 -3.56 -11.15 -16.27
CA GLN A 35 -2.84 -11.28 -15.00
C GLN A 35 -3.13 -10.12 -14.07
N VAL A 36 -3.14 -8.90 -14.60
CA VAL A 36 -3.42 -7.70 -13.80
C VAL A 36 -4.84 -7.77 -13.22
N GLU A 37 -5.85 -8.10 -14.04
CA GLU A 37 -7.23 -8.18 -13.57
C GLU A 37 -7.44 -9.31 -12.57
N TYR A 38 -6.77 -10.45 -12.77
CA TYR A 38 -6.80 -11.55 -11.80
C TYR A 38 -6.24 -11.12 -10.44
N MET A 39 -5.11 -10.42 -10.44
CA MET A 39 -4.48 -9.95 -9.20
C MET A 39 -5.32 -8.90 -8.50
N ILE A 40 -5.96 -8.00 -9.26
CA ILE A 40 -6.87 -6.99 -8.69
C ILE A 40 -8.00 -7.69 -7.95
N GLU A 41 -8.65 -8.65 -8.58
CA GLU A 41 -9.75 -9.39 -7.96
C GLU A 41 -9.29 -10.15 -6.72
N LYS A 42 -8.13 -10.80 -6.79
CA LYS A 42 -7.61 -11.62 -5.70
C LYS A 42 -7.11 -10.81 -4.51
N TYR A 43 -6.47 -9.65 -4.74
CA TYR A 43 -5.76 -8.90 -3.70
C TYR A 43 -6.27 -7.50 -3.45
N GLN A 44 -7.02 -6.90 -4.38
CA GLN A 44 -7.39 -5.49 -4.33
C GLN A 44 -8.91 -5.27 -4.40
N SER A 45 -9.72 -6.31 -4.43
CA SER A 45 -11.17 -6.18 -4.39
C SER A 45 -11.65 -5.81 -2.99
N VAL A 46 -12.89 -5.33 -2.88
CA VAL A 46 -13.49 -5.04 -1.57
C VAL A 46 -13.46 -6.27 -0.68
N GLU A 47 -13.85 -7.43 -1.22
CA GLU A 47 -13.86 -8.69 -0.47
C GLU A 47 -12.46 -9.09 -0.01
N ALA A 48 -11.47 -8.93 -0.90
CA ALA A 48 -10.08 -9.27 -0.57
C ALA A 48 -9.55 -8.36 0.54
N ILE A 49 -9.78 -7.06 0.46
CA ILE A 49 -9.31 -6.10 1.47
C ILE A 49 -10.04 -6.34 2.80
N MET A 50 -11.34 -6.57 2.79
CA MET A 50 -12.10 -6.88 4.01
C MET A 50 -11.55 -8.15 4.67
N SER A 51 -11.28 -9.20 3.88
CA SER A 51 -10.68 -10.42 4.38
C SER A 51 -9.31 -10.17 5.02
N GLN A 52 -8.49 -9.37 4.37
CA GLN A 52 -7.16 -9.03 4.89
C GLN A 52 -7.25 -8.28 6.22
N LEU A 53 -8.18 -7.34 6.35
CA LEU A 53 -8.41 -6.65 7.62
C LEU A 53 -8.80 -7.62 8.73
N MET A 54 -9.58 -8.64 8.42
CA MET A 54 -9.96 -9.67 9.38
C MET A 54 -8.79 -10.60 9.76
N HIS A 55 -7.74 -10.66 8.94
CA HIS A 55 -6.55 -11.50 9.16
C HIS A 55 -5.32 -10.72 9.60
N GLY A 56 -5.52 -9.58 10.22
CA GLY A 56 -4.45 -8.82 10.86
C GLY A 56 -3.75 -7.80 9.98
N TYR A 57 -4.18 -7.61 8.74
CA TYR A 57 -3.67 -6.51 7.93
C TYR A 57 -4.24 -5.18 8.39
N ARG A 58 -3.45 -4.14 8.26
CA ARG A 58 -3.84 -2.77 8.57
C ARG A 58 -3.65 -1.92 7.34
N TYR A 59 -4.67 -1.14 6.99
CA TYR A 59 -4.65 -0.29 5.81
C TYR A 59 -4.73 1.18 6.20
N PHE A 60 -3.96 1.99 5.51
CA PHE A 60 -3.87 3.43 5.71
C PHE A 60 -4.08 4.13 4.39
N ILE A 61 -4.78 5.24 4.41
CA ILE A 61 -4.96 6.10 3.24
C ILE A 61 -4.41 7.48 3.52
N MET A 62 -3.93 8.11 2.46
CA MET A 62 -3.58 9.52 2.44
C MET A 62 -4.59 10.20 1.54
N GLU A 63 -5.34 11.16 2.08
CA GLU A 63 -6.40 11.82 1.33
C GLU A 63 -6.34 13.33 1.47
N GLU A 64 -6.87 14.03 0.47
CA GLU A 64 -6.99 15.48 0.43
C GLU A 64 -8.26 15.84 -0.32
N ASP A 65 -9.11 16.66 0.29
CA ASP A 65 -10.38 17.11 -0.32
C ASP A 65 -11.25 15.96 -0.83
N GLY A 66 -11.26 14.83 -0.10
CA GLY A 66 -12.05 13.66 -0.45
C GLY A 66 -11.42 12.71 -1.45
N ASP A 67 -10.27 13.06 -2.02
CA ASP A 67 -9.56 12.22 -2.97
C ASP A 67 -8.44 11.42 -2.29
N ILE A 68 -8.35 10.14 -2.62
CA ILE A 68 -7.25 9.30 -2.15
C ILE A 68 -6.03 9.55 -3.03
N LEU A 69 -4.93 9.98 -2.41
CA LEU A 69 -3.66 10.27 -3.10
C LEU A 69 -2.74 9.04 -3.12
N ALA A 70 -2.79 8.27 -2.06
CA ALA A 70 -1.93 7.12 -1.85
C ALA A 70 -2.53 6.21 -0.79
N TYR A 71 -2.08 4.95 -0.76
CA TYR A 71 -2.46 4.03 0.30
C TYR A 71 -1.34 3.03 0.56
N PHE A 72 -1.37 2.46 1.76
CA PHE A 72 -0.47 1.36 2.08
C PHE A 72 -1.15 0.36 3.00
N GLY A 73 -0.69 -0.88 2.92
CA GLY A 73 -1.17 -1.98 3.74
C GLY A 73 0.00 -2.69 4.39
N VAL A 74 -0.13 -3.01 5.67
CA VAL A 74 0.90 -3.68 6.44
C VAL A 74 0.31 -4.83 7.22
N GLN A 75 1.15 -5.80 7.58
CA GLN A 75 0.77 -6.90 8.46
C GLN A 75 1.83 -7.08 9.54
N PRO A 76 1.47 -6.90 10.82
CA PRO A 76 2.39 -7.23 11.91
C PRO A 76 2.67 -8.74 11.94
N GLN A 77 3.95 -9.10 12.00
CA GLN A 77 4.42 -10.49 12.02
C GLN A 77 5.48 -10.64 13.10
N GLY A 78 5.05 -10.77 14.36
CA GLY A 78 5.97 -10.84 15.49
C GLY A 78 6.73 -9.54 15.65
N GLU A 79 8.07 -9.60 15.55
CA GLU A 79 8.94 -8.43 15.69
C GLU A 79 9.14 -7.66 14.39
N ARG A 80 8.51 -8.10 13.30
CA ARG A 80 8.65 -7.47 11.99
C ARG A 80 7.31 -6.97 11.50
N LEU A 81 7.34 -5.87 10.76
CA LEU A 81 6.17 -5.32 10.08
C LEU A 81 6.32 -5.56 8.58
N PHE A 82 5.42 -6.35 8.02
CA PHE A 82 5.41 -6.60 6.57
C PHE A 82 4.70 -5.46 5.87
N LEU A 83 5.41 -4.72 5.01
CA LEU A 83 4.83 -3.73 4.13
C LEU A 83 4.35 -4.45 2.86
N SER A 84 3.07 -4.79 2.85
CA SER A 84 2.46 -5.55 1.75
C SER A 84 2.27 -4.71 0.50
N LYS A 85 1.82 -3.47 0.67
CA LYS A 85 1.47 -2.58 -0.43
C LYS A 85 1.77 -1.14 -0.05
N PHE A 86 2.32 -0.38 -1.00
CA PHE A 86 2.44 1.06 -0.87
C PHE A 86 2.36 1.65 -2.27
N TYR A 87 1.24 2.28 -2.58
CA TYR A 87 1.00 2.82 -3.90
C TYR A 87 0.60 4.29 -3.84
N ILE A 88 1.12 5.05 -4.78
CA ILE A 88 0.84 6.48 -4.95
C ILE A 88 0.25 6.65 -6.34
N LEU A 89 -0.90 7.33 -6.45
CA LEU A 89 -1.47 7.64 -7.76
C LEU A 89 -0.49 8.47 -8.57
N ALA A 90 -0.44 8.22 -9.89
CA ALA A 90 0.58 8.82 -10.75
C ALA A 90 0.67 10.34 -10.63
N GLN A 91 -0.49 11.03 -10.58
CA GLN A 91 -0.55 12.48 -10.47
C GLN A 91 -0.07 13.03 -9.14
N ASN A 92 0.11 12.17 -8.14
CA ASN A 92 0.51 12.58 -6.78
C ASN A 92 1.94 12.20 -6.43
N ARG A 93 2.68 11.65 -7.38
CA ARG A 93 4.09 11.28 -7.18
C ARG A 93 4.97 12.51 -7.02
N GLY A 94 6.09 12.36 -6.34
CA GLY A 94 7.03 13.44 -6.14
C GLY A 94 6.66 14.44 -5.06
N GLN A 95 5.67 14.14 -4.23
CA GLN A 95 5.18 15.03 -3.16
C GLN A 95 5.59 14.58 -1.75
N GLY A 96 6.53 13.63 -1.65
CA GLY A 96 6.99 13.15 -0.36
C GLY A 96 6.02 12.23 0.38
N LEU A 97 5.02 11.68 -0.30
CA LEU A 97 4.00 10.83 0.33
C LEU A 97 4.59 9.52 0.84
N PHE A 98 5.53 8.93 0.11
CA PHE A 98 6.19 7.71 0.55
C PHE A 98 6.94 7.93 1.88
N SER A 99 7.68 9.04 1.97
CA SER A 99 8.42 9.38 3.20
C SER A 99 7.47 9.62 4.37
N ALA A 100 6.34 10.29 4.14
CA ALA A 100 5.33 10.50 5.17
C ALA A 100 4.76 9.17 5.68
N GLY A 101 4.48 8.24 4.78
CA GLY A 101 4.01 6.90 5.15
C GLY A 101 5.05 6.11 5.93
N LEU A 102 6.31 6.14 5.50
CA LEU A 102 7.38 5.47 6.22
C LEU A 102 7.57 6.03 7.64
N ASN A 103 7.39 7.33 7.83
CA ASN A 103 7.45 7.92 9.17
C ASN A 103 6.36 7.36 10.09
N VAL A 104 5.14 7.20 9.58
CA VAL A 104 4.05 6.58 10.33
C VAL A 104 4.38 5.12 10.66
N LEU A 105 4.89 4.35 9.68
CA LEU A 105 5.27 2.96 9.91
C LEU A 105 6.39 2.84 10.93
N SER A 106 7.37 3.72 10.89
CA SER A 106 8.44 3.76 11.90
C SER A 106 7.89 4.03 13.29
N GLN A 107 6.91 4.92 13.39
CA GLN A 107 6.26 5.22 14.67
C GLN A 107 5.51 4.00 15.21
N ILE A 108 4.78 3.29 14.34
CA ILE A 108 4.10 2.05 14.72
C ILE A 108 5.09 1.02 15.23
N CYS A 109 6.23 0.86 14.55
CA CYS A 109 7.26 -0.07 15.00
C CYS A 109 7.79 0.27 16.39
N LYS A 110 8.01 1.55 16.66
CA LYS A 110 8.44 2.00 17.99
C LYS A 110 7.40 1.72 19.07
N GLU A 111 6.15 2.04 18.79
CA GLU A 111 5.04 1.86 19.74
C GLU A 111 4.77 0.39 20.04
N GLU A 112 4.95 -0.49 19.08
CA GLU A 112 4.64 -1.91 19.20
C GLU A 112 5.89 -2.79 19.36
N ASN A 113 7.05 -2.19 19.62
CA ASN A 113 8.32 -2.88 19.84
C ASN A 113 8.72 -3.80 18.69
N MET A 114 8.53 -3.34 17.47
CA MET A 114 8.95 -4.06 16.27
C MET A 114 10.34 -3.60 15.86
N SER A 115 11.18 -4.55 15.42
CA SER A 115 12.58 -4.29 15.12
C SER A 115 12.87 -4.01 13.65
N ALA A 116 11.93 -4.34 12.75
CA ALA A 116 12.20 -4.23 11.32
C ALA A 116 10.91 -4.06 10.50
N ILE A 117 11.05 -3.40 9.36
CA ILE A 117 10.05 -3.35 8.29
C ILE A 117 10.66 -4.09 7.11
N TYR A 118 9.90 -5.02 6.50
CA TYR A 118 10.36 -5.69 5.29
C TYR A 118 9.28 -5.67 4.21
N LEU A 119 9.70 -5.81 2.97
CA LEU A 119 8.81 -5.82 1.82
C LEU A 119 9.34 -6.75 0.75
N THR A 120 8.46 -7.08 -0.20
CA THR A 120 8.85 -7.76 -1.43
C THR A 120 8.51 -6.87 -2.62
N VAL A 121 9.27 -6.99 -3.69
CA VAL A 121 9.06 -6.20 -4.91
C VAL A 121 9.32 -7.09 -6.11
N ASN A 122 8.51 -6.91 -7.17
CA ASN A 122 8.77 -7.60 -8.43
C ASN A 122 10.12 -7.13 -8.97
N ARG A 123 11.07 -8.06 -9.14
CA ARG A 123 12.43 -7.73 -9.61
C ARG A 123 12.47 -7.08 -10.99
N ASN A 124 11.42 -7.23 -11.80
CA ASN A 124 11.32 -6.58 -13.09
C ASN A 124 10.84 -5.12 -12.98
N ASN A 125 10.33 -4.71 -11.83
CA ASN A 125 9.95 -3.33 -11.56
C ASN A 125 11.14 -2.58 -10.97
N ARG A 126 12.10 -2.22 -11.83
CA ARG A 126 13.34 -1.56 -11.41
C ARG A 126 13.10 -0.22 -10.73
N ARG A 127 12.11 0.53 -11.17
CA ARG A 127 11.81 1.84 -10.58
C ARG A 127 11.42 1.70 -9.11
N ALA A 128 10.50 0.78 -8.80
CA ALA A 128 10.10 0.51 -7.43
C ALA A 128 11.28 0.01 -6.60
N TYR A 129 12.06 -0.93 -7.16
CA TYR A 129 13.23 -1.48 -6.49
C TYR A 129 14.23 -0.37 -6.10
N GLU A 130 14.55 0.53 -7.03
CA GLU A 130 15.47 1.63 -6.78
C GLU A 130 14.93 2.62 -5.75
N VAL A 131 13.64 2.93 -5.80
CA VAL A 131 13.00 3.81 -4.81
C VAL A 131 13.12 3.20 -3.42
N PHE A 132 12.82 1.92 -3.28
CA PHE A 132 12.91 1.25 -1.98
C PHE A 132 14.36 1.22 -1.46
N LEU A 133 15.33 0.90 -2.32
CA LEU A 133 16.74 0.94 -1.92
C LEU A 133 17.16 2.34 -1.47
N HIS A 134 16.72 3.37 -2.17
CA HIS A 134 17.03 4.76 -1.81
C HIS A 134 16.48 5.12 -0.44
N LYS A 135 15.38 4.50 -0.01
CA LYS A 135 14.76 4.72 1.30
C LYS A 135 15.32 3.81 2.40
N GLY A 136 16.35 3.00 2.10
CA GLY A 136 17.03 2.20 3.10
C GLY A 136 16.58 0.74 3.22
N PHE A 137 15.82 0.27 2.27
CA PHE A 137 15.41 -1.15 2.22
C PHE A 137 16.45 -2.05 1.59
#